data_0551fb3384c3237971320bd616697271
#
_entry.id   0551fb3384c3237971320bd616697271
#
_cell.length_a   1.000
_cell.length_b   1.000
_cell.length_c   1.000
_cell.angle_alpha   90.00
_cell.angle_beta   90.00
_cell.angle_gamma   90.00
#
_symmetry.space_group_name_H-M   'P 1'
#
loop_
_entity.id
_entity.type
_entity.pdbx_description
1 polymer ?
#
loop_
_entity_poly.entity_id
_entity_poly.type
_entity_poly.pdbx_seq_one_letter_code
_entity_poly.pdbx_strand_id
1 'polypeptide(L)'
;MYGYNERETNIKQIMEEKKSKMEKLVKNFYRNKRILITGATGFKGAWLSYWLHTMKADVIGIGRKPNKNDNLFKQLNLKKKIKIKYFDVREKNKLEKLIKNFKPSIIFHLAAQPIISDSYKKPNETIMINAVGTLNILDLCKNYKFVKSIICITSDKCYQNNFSTKGFKEDDK
;
A
#
# COMPACT_ATOMS: atom_id res chain seq x y z
N MET A 1 -46.02 -16.69 -1.21
CA MET A 1 -44.79 -16.61 -0.40
C MET A 1 -43.55 -17.23 -1.05
N TYR A 2 -43.60 -17.74 -2.28
CA TYR A 2 -42.50 -18.45 -2.98
C TYR A 2 -41.60 -17.59 -3.86
N GLY A 3 -41.90 -16.34 -4.11
CA GLY A 3 -41.15 -15.52 -5.07
C GLY A 3 -39.98 -14.68 -4.49
N TYR A 4 -39.87 -14.54 -3.17
CA TYR A 4 -38.82 -13.75 -2.53
C TYR A 4 -37.50 -14.50 -2.41
N ASN A 5 -37.53 -15.79 -2.10
CA ASN A 5 -36.35 -16.62 -1.90
C ASN A 5 -35.55 -16.84 -3.23
N GLU A 6 -36.22 -17.02 -4.35
CA GLU A 6 -35.55 -17.24 -5.64
C GLU A 6 -34.82 -16.00 -6.13
N ARG A 7 -35.39 -14.80 -5.93
CA ARG A 7 -34.73 -13.53 -6.32
C ARG A 7 -33.50 -13.24 -5.47
N GLU A 8 -33.54 -13.48 -4.16
CA GLU A 8 -32.38 -13.31 -3.29
C GLU A 8 -31.26 -14.30 -3.60
N THR A 9 -31.60 -15.55 -3.90
CA THR A 9 -30.65 -16.59 -4.29
C THR A 9 -29.97 -16.22 -5.63
N ASN A 10 -30.74 -15.74 -6.60
CA ASN A 10 -30.22 -15.32 -7.89
C ASN A 10 -29.29 -14.08 -7.78
N ILE A 11 -29.65 -13.10 -6.96
CA ILE A 11 -28.79 -11.92 -6.68
C ILE A 11 -27.48 -12.34 -6.02
N LYS A 12 -27.52 -13.22 -5.02
CA LYS A 12 -26.31 -13.74 -4.35
C LYS A 12 -25.40 -14.46 -5.36
N GLN A 13 -25.96 -15.32 -6.19
CA GLN A 13 -25.21 -16.06 -7.20
C GLN A 13 -24.53 -15.11 -8.22
N ILE A 14 -25.25 -14.10 -8.71
CA ILE A 14 -24.70 -13.07 -9.62
C ILE A 14 -23.59 -12.27 -8.95
N MET A 15 -23.75 -11.95 -7.65
CA MET A 15 -22.72 -11.24 -6.89
C MET A 15 -21.45 -12.08 -6.69
N GLU A 16 -21.60 -13.37 -6.38
CA GLU A 16 -20.48 -14.30 -6.24
C GLU A 16 -19.74 -14.52 -7.56
N GLU A 17 -20.44 -14.66 -8.68
CA GLU A 17 -19.83 -14.75 -10.00
C GLU A 17 -19.05 -13.48 -10.36
N LYS A 18 -19.64 -12.30 -10.14
CA LYS A 18 -18.96 -11.02 -10.37
C LYS A 18 -17.73 -10.87 -9.49
N LYS A 19 -17.81 -11.25 -8.21
CA LYS A 19 -16.70 -11.25 -7.28
C LYS A 19 -15.58 -12.16 -7.75
N SER A 20 -15.89 -13.41 -8.10
CA SER A 20 -14.92 -14.38 -8.63
C SER A 20 -14.22 -13.88 -9.90
N LYS A 21 -14.98 -13.29 -10.83
CA LYS A 21 -14.44 -12.68 -12.05
C LYS A 21 -13.49 -11.51 -11.73
N MET A 22 -13.87 -10.63 -10.81
CA MET A 22 -13.05 -9.52 -10.37
C MET A 22 -11.75 -10.00 -9.70
N GLU A 23 -11.83 -10.96 -8.79
CA GLU A 23 -10.66 -11.54 -8.13
C GLU A 23 -9.68 -12.15 -9.14
N LYS A 24 -10.19 -12.85 -10.16
CA LYS A 24 -9.38 -13.42 -11.24
C LYS A 24 -8.69 -12.33 -12.06
N LEU A 25 -9.40 -11.25 -12.40
CA LEU A 25 -8.85 -10.11 -13.13
C LEU A 25 -7.72 -9.44 -12.34
N VAL A 26 -7.96 -9.14 -11.06
CA VAL A 26 -6.98 -8.51 -10.18
C VAL A 26 -5.73 -9.39 -10.02
N LYS A 27 -5.93 -10.70 -9.80
CA LYS A 27 -4.83 -11.66 -9.69
C LYS A 27 -3.99 -11.73 -10.97
N ASN A 28 -4.66 -11.75 -12.13
CA ASN A 28 -3.97 -11.76 -13.43
C ASN A 28 -3.22 -10.46 -13.69
N PHE A 29 -3.78 -9.32 -13.28
CA PHE A 29 -3.15 -8.01 -13.43
C PHE A 29 -1.82 -7.93 -12.67
N TYR A 30 -1.78 -8.41 -11.41
CA TYR A 30 -0.56 -8.32 -10.58
C TYR A 30 0.45 -9.44 -10.82
N ARG A 31 0.03 -10.54 -11.41
CA ARG A 31 0.91 -11.70 -11.66
C ARG A 31 2.18 -11.30 -12.38
N ASN A 32 3.33 -11.70 -11.83
CA ASN A 32 4.67 -11.44 -12.36
C ASN A 32 5.06 -9.94 -12.46
N LYS A 33 4.24 -9.02 -11.96
CA LYS A 33 4.63 -7.61 -11.90
C LYS A 33 5.64 -7.37 -10.78
N ARG A 34 6.66 -6.58 -11.06
CA ARG A 34 7.62 -6.12 -10.06
C ARG A 34 7.04 -4.93 -9.32
N ILE A 35 6.84 -5.09 -8.02
CA ILE A 35 6.15 -4.13 -7.17
C ILE A 35 7.04 -3.74 -6.00
N LEU A 36 7.29 -2.45 -5.84
CA LEU A 36 7.96 -1.89 -4.66
C LEU A 36 6.91 -1.39 -3.67
N ILE A 37 7.04 -1.77 -2.40
CA ILE A 37 6.19 -1.30 -1.32
C ILE A 37 7.07 -0.60 -0.28
N THR A 38 6.85 0.68 -0.05
CA THR A 38 7.46 1.37 1.09
C THR A 38 6.55 1.24 2.32
N GLY A 39 7.12 1.20 3.51
CA GLY A 39 6.35 0.92 4.72
C GLY A 39 5.84 -0.52 4.83
N ALA A 40 6.48 -1.46 4.10
CA ALA A 40 6.09 -2.88 4.03
C ALA A 40 6.10 -3.60 5.39
N THR A 41 6.81 -3.08 6.38
CA THR A 41 6.89 -3.63 7.74
C THR A 41 5.81 -3.10 8.68
N GLY A 42 5.07 -2.06 8.27
CA GLY A 42 3.92 -1.51 8.98
C GLY A 42 2.64 -2.33 8.73
N PHE A 43 1.57 -2.03 9.46
CA PHE A 43 0.31 -2.79 9.43
C PHE A 43 -0.27 -2.91 8.00
N LYS A 44 -0.60 -1.77 7.37
CA LYS A 44 -1.18 -1.76 6.00
C LYS A 44 -0.20 -2.31 4.96
N GLY A 45 1.10 -1.95 5.07
CA GLY A 45 2.13 -2.44 4.16
C GLY A 45 2.34 -3.95 4.25
N ALA A 46 2.25 -4.54 5.43
CA ALA A 46 2.33 -5.98 5.61
C ALA A 46 1.14 -6.72 4.97
N TRP A 47 -0.09 -6.23 5.17
CA TRP A 47 -1.27 -6.79 4.51
C TRP A 47 -1.16 -6.72 2.99
N LEU A 48 -0.84 -5.55 2.44
CA LEU A 48 -0.69 -5.37 1.00
C LEU A 48 0.41 -6.27 0.42
N SER A 49 1.55 -6.36 1.11
CA SER A 49 2.66 -7.22 0.70
C SER A 49 2.27 -8.70 0.66
N TYR A 50 1.53 -9.16 1.67
CA TYR A 50 1.01 -10.52 1.70
C TYR A 50 0.02 -10.78 0.56
N TRP A 51 -0.92 -9.89 0.37
CA TRP A 51 -1.94 -10.00 -0.66
C TRP A 51 -1.34 -10.07 -2.06
N LEU A 52 -0.42 -9.15 -2.39
CA LEU A 52 0.28 -9.15 -3.68
C LEU A 52 1.16 -10.40 -3.87
N HIS A 53 1.77 -10.91 -2.80
CA HIS A 53 2.48 -12.19 -2.84
C HIS A 53 1.54 -13.35 -3.21
N THR A 54 0.32 -13.42 -2.65
CA THR A 54 -0.66 -14.46 -3.02
C THR A 54 -1.10 -14.37 -4.47
N MET A 55 -1.04 -13.17 -5.08
CA MET A 55 -1.30 -12.95 -6.50
C MET A 55 -0.10 -13.26 -7.41
N LYS A 56 1.00 -13.80 -6.83
CA LYS A 56 2.22 -14.13 -7.58
C LYS A 56 2.92 -12.89 -8.19
N ALA A 57 2.79 -11.72 -7.57
CA ALA A 57 3.64 -10.58 -7.87
C ALA A 57 5.06 -10.79 -7.34
N ASP A 58 6.08 -10.22 -8.02
CA ASP A 58 7.45 -10.12 -7.50
C ASP A 58 7.53 -8.87 -6.62
N VAL A 59 7.44 -9.06 -5.31
CA VAL A 59 7.34 -7.97 -4.35
C VAL A 59 8.67 -7.75 -3.65
N ILE A 60 9.12 -6.48 -3.64
CA ILE A 60 10.17 -6.02 -2.74
C ILE A 60 9.61 -4.95 -1.80
N GLY A 61 9.80 -5.17 -0.50
CA GLY A 61 9.38 -4.23 0.53
C GLY A 61 10.57 -3.47 1.11
N ILE A 62 10.36 -2.21 1.44
CA ILE A 62 11.27 -1.43 2.29
C ILE A 62 10.55 -0.91 3.52
N GLY A 63 11.28 -0.78 4.63
CA GLY A 63 10.75 -0.24 5.87
C GLY A 63 11.78 -0.30 6.99
N ARG A 64 11.44 0.23 8.16
CA ARG A 64 12.28 0.09 9.35
C ARG A 64 12.26 -1.36 9.85
N LYS A 65 13.27 -1.77 10.59
CA LYS A 65 13.23 -3.09 11.26
C LYS A 65 12.01 -3.13 12.18
N PRO A 66 11.17 -4.19 12.10
CA PRO A 66 10.02 -4.32 12.99
C PRO A 66 10.46 -4.38 14.44
N ASN A 67 9.79 -3.62 15.30
CA ASN A 67 9.96 -3.74 16.74
C ASN A 67 9.53 -5.14 17.20
N LYS A 68 9.93 -5.54 18.43
CA LYS A 68 9.55 -6.84 19.00
C LYS A 68 8.02 -7.04 19.04
N ASN A 69 7.26 -5.95 19.13
CA ASN A 69 5.80 -5.93 19.22
C ASN A 69 5.07 -5.81 17.87
N ASP A 70 5.79 -5.65 16.74
CA ASP A 70 5.19 -5.61 15.41
C ASP A 70 4.74 -7.01 14.98
N ASN A 71 3.48 -7.32 15.29
CA ASN A 71 2.98 -8.68 15.20
C ASN A 71 2.63 -9.11 13.77
N LEU A 72 2.02 -8.22 12.96
CA LEU A 72 1.46 -8.64 11.67
C LEU A 72 2.52 -9.07 10.65
N PHE A 73 3.60 -8.29 10.50
CA PHE A 73 4.71 -8.65 9.61
C PHE A 73 5.32 -10.02 9.96
N LYS A 74 5.44 -10.30 11.26
CA LYS A 74 5.94 -11.60 11.76
C LYS A 74 4.91 -12.70 11.64
N GLN A 75 3.66 -12.44 12.01
CA GLN A 75 2.54 -13.40 11.91
C GLN A 75 2.36 -13.90 10.47
N LEU A 76 2.42 -12.99 9.50
CA LEU A 76 2.35 -13.33 8.08
C LEU A 76 3.63 -13.98 7.53
N ASN A 77 4.70 -14.06 8.35
CA ASN A 77 6.00 -14.60 7.95
C ASN A 77 6.54 -14.00 6.64
N LEU A 78 6.37 -12.69 6.49
CA LEU A 78 6.67 -11.98 5.23
C LEU A 78 8.14 -12.04 4.85
N LYS A 79 9.05 -12.13 5.81
CA LYS A 79 10.49 -12.27 5.55
C LYS A 79 10.81 -13.48 4.68
N LYS A 80 10.00 -14.55 4.75
CA LYS A 80 10.15 -15.75 3.92
C LYS A 80 9.39 -15.70 2.59
N LYS A 81 8.48 -14.75 2.42
CA LYS A 81 7.56 -14.68 1.28
C LYS A 81 7.96 -13.64 0.25
N ILE A 82 8.54 -12.52 0.69
CA ILE A 82 8.94 -11.41 -0.18
C ILE A 82 10.37 -10.96 0.14
N LYS A 83 10.98 -10.23 -0.80
CA LYS A 83 12.28 -9.58 -0.55
C LYS A 83 12.07 -8.37 0.35
N ILE A 84 12.80 -8.25 1.47
CA ILE A 84 12.73 -7.10 2.37
C ILE A 84 14.09 -6.44 2.51
N LYS A 85 14.11 -5.10 2.43
CA LYS A 85 15.27 -4.26 2.73
C LYS A 85 14.92 -3.30 3.86
N TYR A 86 15.81 -3.21 4.85
CA TYR A 86 15.61 -2.37 6.03
C TYR A 86 16.39 -1.08 5.88
N PHE A 87 15.71 -0.01 5.49
CA PHE A 87 16.20 1.35 5.48
C PHE A 87 15.04 2.37 5.45
N ASP A 88 15.36 3.63 5.71
CA ASP A 88 14.39 4.72 5.75
C ASP A 88 14.18 5.31 4.34
N VAL A 89 12.96 5.72 4.01
CA VAL A 89 12.63 6.37 2.71
C VAL A 89 13.38 7.69 2.50
N ARG A 90 13.93 8.27 3.55
CA ARG A 90 14.80 9.46 3.49
C ARG A 90 16.18 9.16 2.93
N GLU A 91 16.61 7.91 2.92
CA GLU A 91 17.90 7.47 2.38
C GLU A 91 17.85 7.38 0.83
N LYS A 92 17.80 8.55 0.18
CA LYS A 92 17.57 8.70 -1.28
C LYS A 92 18.50 7.82 -2.11
N ASN A 93 19.79 7.76 -1.78
CA ASN A 93 20.78 6.96 -2.54
C ASN A 93 20.49 5.44 -2.47
N LYS A 94 20.07 4.93 -1.32
CA LYS A 94 19.69 3.51 -1.18
C LYS A 94 18.41 3.20 -1.95
N LEU A 95 17.46 4.13 -1.89
CA LEU A 95 16.20 4.04 -2.61
C LEU A 95 16.45 4.04 -4.12
N GLU A 96 17.26 4.94 -4.63
CA GLU A 96 17.62 5.03 -6.04
C GLU A 96 18.29 3.73 -6.52
N LYS A 97 19.31 3.26 -5.79
CA LYS A 97 20.00 1.99 -6.12
C LYS A 97 19.02 0.82 -6.18
N LEU A 98 18.06 0.77 -5.24
CA LEU A 98 17.05 -0.29 -5.22
C LEU A 98 16.11 -0.18 -6.42
N ILE A 99 15.59 0.99 -6.73
CA ILE A 99 14.69 1.22 -7.86
C ILE A 99 15.38 0.88 -9.19
N LYS A 100 16.64 1.35 -9.41
CA LYS A 100 17.43 1.04 -10.60
C LYS A 100 17.65 -0.46 -10.81
N ASN A 101 17.96 -1.18 -9.73
CA ASN A 101 18.27 -2.60 -9.81
C ASN A 101 17.00 -3.48 -9.94
N PHE A 102 15.96 -3.16 -9.18
CA PHE A 102 14.74 -3.95 -9.16
C PHE A 102 13.80 -3.61 -10.32
N LYS A 103 13.83 -2.36 -10.82
CA LYS A 103 12.99 -1.82 -11.91
C LYS A 103 11.50 -2.12 -11.67
N PRO A 104 10.89 -1.63 -10.57
CA PRO A 104 9.48 -1.87 -10.30
C PRO A 104 8.60 -1.20 -11.35
N SER A 105 7.55 -1.88 -11.79
CA SER A 105 6.53 -1.28 -12.66
C SER A 105 5.46 -0.53 -11.88
N ILE A 106 5.25 -0.92 -10.62
CA ILE A 106 4.28 -0.30 -9.71
C ILE A 106 4.96 -0.04 -8.37
N ILE A 107 4.68 1.13 -7.79
CA ILE A 107 5.16 1.50 -6.46
C ILE A 107 3.97 1.85 -5.59
N PHE A 108 3.87 1.20 -4.42
CA PHE A 108 2.96 1.58 -3.36
C PHE A 108 3.76 2.27 -2.25
N HIS A 109 3.50 3.56 -2.06
CA HIS A 109 4.15 4.35 -1.03
C HIS A 109 3.26 4.47 0.20
N LEU A 110 3.57 3.65 1.23
CA LEU A 110 2.86 3.61 2.50
C LEU A 110 3.75 4.02 3.68
N ALA A 111 5.03 4.31 3.43
CA ALA A 111 5.93 4.76 4.49
C ALA A 111 5.52 6.15 4.96
N ALA A 112 5.15 6.24 6.22
CA ALA A 112 4.78 7.48 6.88
C ALA A 112 5.01 7.39 8.39
N GLN A 113 5.07 8.53 9.06
CA GLN A 113 4.85 8.67 10.49
C GLN A 113 3.38 9.07 10.70
N PRO A 114 2.48 8.13 11.08
CA PRO A 114 1.04 8.36 11.09
C PRO A 114 0.47 8.77 12.46
N ILE A 115 1.29 8.75 13.53
CA ILE A 115 0.82 8.95 14.90
C ILE A 115 0.78 10.44 15.21
N ILE A 116 -0.42 10.97 15.46
CA ILE A 116 -0.65 12.40 15.67
C ILE A 116 0.14 12.92 16.90
N SER A 117 0.10 12.20 18.03
CA SER A 117 0.85 12.61 19.23
C SER A 117 2.36 12.69 18.98
N ASP A 118 2.91 11.84 18.14
CA ASP A 118 4.32 11.87 17.79
C ASP A 118 4.64 13.03 16.83
N SER A 119 3.69 13.43 15.99
CA SER A 119 3.89 14.59 15.10
C SER A 119 4.05 15.90 15.86
N TYR A 120 3.36 16.06 16.98
CA TYR A 120 3.54 17.21 17.86
C TYR A 120 4.86 17.17 18.62
N LYS A 121 5.29 15.97 19.07
CA LYS A 121 6.55 15.81 19.80
C LYS A 121 7.78 15.91 18.90
N LYS A 122 7.63 15.49 17.62
CA LYS A 122 8.73 15.39 16.65
C LYS A 122 8.31 15.93 15.28
N PRO A 123 7.96 17.22 15.17
CA PRO A 123 7.42 17.78 13.93
C PRO A 123 8.41 17.68 12.76
N ASN A 124 9.69 17.97 13.00
CA ASN A 124 10.72 17.87 11.96
C ASN A 124 10.85 16.45 11.41
N GLU A 125 10.88 15.44 12.30
CA GLU A 125 10.95 14.03 11.87
C GLU A 125 9.72 13.65 11.03
N THR A 126 8.54 14.10 11.45
CA THR A 126 7.28 13.85 10.74
C THR A 126 7.30 14.46 9.33
N ILE A 127 7.70 15.72 9.19
CA ILE A 127 7.83 16.38 7.88
C ILE A 127 8.87 15.67 7.02
N MET A 128 10.02 15.35 7.56
CA MET A 128 11.09 14.68 6.83
C MET A 128 10.67 13.29 6.33
N ILE A 129 9.90 12.54 7.10
CA ILE A 129 9.40 11.23 6.66
C ILE A 129 8.27 11.41 5.64
N ASN A 130 7.25 12.21 6.00
CA ASN A 130 6.00 12.24 5.23
C ASN A 130 6.10 13.09 3.96
N ALA A 131 6.77 14.25 4.03
CA ALA A 131 6.93 15.12 2.86
C ALA A 131 8.19 14.78 2.06
N VAL A 132 9.37 14.79 2.71
CA VAL A 132 10.64 14.57 1.98
C VAL A 132 10.78 13.12 1.55
N GLY A 133 10.32 12.14 2.36
CA GLY A 133 10.27 10.73 1.95
C GLY A 133 9.40 10.50 0.71
N THR A 134 8.24 11.14 0.65
CA THR A 134 7.36 11.08 -0.53
C THR A 134 7.99 11.77 -1.73
N LEU A 135 8.57 12.96 -1.52
CA LEU A 135 9.30 13.67 -2.58
C LEU A 135 10.43 12.83 -3.18
N ASN A 136 11.19 12.10 -2.36
CA ASN A 136 12.25 11.22 -2.84
C ASN A 136 11.71 10.14 -3.80
N ILE A 137 10.57 9.52 -3.48
CA ILE A 137 9.94 8.53 -4.36
C ILE A 137 9.55 9.17 -5.70
N LEU A 138 8.85 10.31 -5.66
CA LEU A 138 8.35 10.97 -6.86
C LEU A 138 9.50 11.49 -7.73
N ASP A 139 10.49 12.14 -7.13
CA ASP A 139 11.63 12.71 -7.83
C ASP A 139 12.49 11.64 -8.52
N LEU A 140 12.76 10.53 -7.83
CA LEU A 140 13.51 9.44 -8.43
C LEU A 140 12.74 8.78 -9.57
N CYS A 141 11.44 8.60 -9.41
CA CYS A 141 10.63 7.81 -10.36
C CYS A 141 10.31 8.57 -11.65
N LYS A 142 10.27 9.91 -11.65
CA LYS A 142 10.01 10.70 -12.87
C LYS A 142 10.97 10.38 -14.02
N ASN A 143 12.19 9.92 -13.71
CA ASN A 143 13.23 9.63 -14.70
C ASN A 143 13.19 8.19 -15.21
N TYR A 144 12.33 7.32 -14.69
CA TYR A 144 12.35 5.90 -15.04
C TYR A 144 11.07 5.47 -15.77
N LYS A 145 11.17 5.29 -17.07
CA LYS A 145 10.05 4.84 -17.95
C LYS A 145 9.49 3.46 -17.58
N PHE A 146 10.22 2.65 -16.82
CA PHE A 146 9.72 1.35 -16.35
C PHE A 146 8.72 1.47 -15.20
N VAL A 147 8.71 2.57 -14.45
CA VAL A 147 7.66 2.86 -13.46
C VAL A 147 6.42 3.35 -14.20
N LYS A 148 5.34 2.58 -14.10
CA LYS A 148 4.07 2.87 -14.79
C LYS A 148 3.04 3.50 -13.88
N SER A 149 3.13 3.23 -12.57
CA SER A 149 2.18 3.75 -11.60
C SER A 149 2.83 3.91 -10.23
N ILE A 150 2.50 4.99 -9.55
CA ILE A 150 2.85 5.25 -8.15
C ILE A 150 1.56 5.54 -7.40
N ILE A 151 1.28 4.77 -6.37
CA ILE A 151 0.13 4.96 -5.49
C ILE A 151 0.68 5.45 -4.14
N CYS A 152 0.44 6.72 -3.83
CA CYS A 152 0.78 7.32 -2.55
C CYS A 152 -0.42 7.24 -1.61
N ILE A 153 -0.26 6.56 -0.48
CA ILE A 153 -1.29 6.49 0.54
C ILE A 153 -1.17 7.73 1.43
N THR A 154 -2.17 8.58 1.37
CA THR A 154 -2.28 9.82 2.13
C THR A 154 -3.19 9.65 3.35
N SER A 155 -3.82 10.71 3.80
CA SER A 155 -4.66 10.76 4.99
C SER A 155 -6.09 11.19 4.64
N ASP A 156 -7.05 10.71 5.41
CA ASP A 156 -8.43 11.20 5.44
C ASP A 156 -8.56 12.65 5.97
N LYS A 157 -7.49 13.15 6.59
CA LYS A 157 -7.43 14.53 7.12
C LYS A 157 -7.30 15.61 6.04
N CYS A 158 -7.28 15.23 4.75
CA CYS A 158 -7.30 16.17 3.64
C CYS A 158 -8.68 16.80 3.40
N TYR A 159 -9.76 16.19 3.88
CA TYR A 159 -11.11 16.70 3.72
C TYR A 159 -11.41 17.83 4.73
N GLN A 160 -12.21 18.80 4.30
CA GLN A 160 -12.72 19.84 5.20
C GLN A 160 -13.66 19.19 6.21
N ASN A 161 -13.36 19.34 7.51
CA ASN A 161 -14.24 18.84 8.55
C ASN A 161 -15.50 19.71 8.66
N ASN A 162 -16.61 19.17 8.21
CA ASN A 162 -17.93 19.81 8.25
C ASN A 162 -18.87 19.19 9.30
N PHE A 163 -18.33 18.36 10.20
CA PHE A 163 -19.09 17.64 11.23
C PHE A 163 -20.24 16.78 10.68
N SER A 164 -20.19 16.43 9.40
CA SER A 164 -21.18 15.56 8.77
C SER A 164 -21.06 14.14 9.31
N THR A 165 -22.20 13.47 9.53
CA THR A 165 -22.27 12.04 9.83
C THR A 165 -22.13 11.17 8.57
N LYS A 166 -22.17 11.77 7.38
CA LYS A 166 -21.98 11.08 6.10
C LYS A 166 -20.50 10.93 5.82
N GLY A 167 -20.10 9.77 5.30
CA GLY A 167 -18.73 9.53 4.83
C GLY A 167 -18.37 10.45 3.66
N PHE A 168 -17.09 10.84 3.57
CA PHE A 168 -16.58 11.64 2.47
C PHE A 168 -16.52 10.85 1.16
N LYS A 169 -16.67 11.57 0.05
CA LYS A 169 -16.51 11.10 -1.32
C LYS A 169 -15.35 11.83 -1.99
N GLU A 170 -14.92 11.34 -3.15
CA GLU A 170 -13.79 11.89 -3.89
C GLU A 170 -13.99 13.37 -4.31
N ASP A 171 -15.23 13.80 -4.51
CA ASP A 171 -15.60 15.19 -4.93
C ASP A 171 -15.81 16.14 -3.75
N ASP A 172 -15.70 15.66 -2.50
CA ASP A 172 -15.89 16.49 -1.30
C ASP A 172 -14.66 17.41 -1.07
N LYS A 173 -14.94 18.61 -0.49
CA LYS A 173 -13.92 19.63 -0.20
C LYS A 173 -12.97 19.21 0.92
#